data_9290da1a06b1bd6c9299d0e99581d27e
#
_entry.id   9290da1a06b1bd6c9299d0e99581d27e
#
_cell.length_a   1.000
_cell.length_b   1.000
_cell.length_c   1.000
_cell.angle_alpha   90.00
_cell.angle_beta   90.00
_cell.angle_gamma   90.00
#
_symmetry.space_group_name_H-M   'P 1'
#
loop_
_entity.id
_entity.type
_entity.pdbx_description
1 polymer ?
#
loop_
_entity_poly.entity_id
_entity_poly.type
_entity_poly.pdbx_seq_one_letter_code
_entity_poly.pdbx_strand_id
1 'polypeptide(L)'
;MVEREVKLRFHSPEEARTAILAAGATPLRSRRLQEDALLDTEDEALRRQRCVLRIRTEPGKSLLTFKGPVQPGTMKVREEYETVIGDGDILRRVFEQLGLQVSFRYEKYREEYAAEDVTIALDETPVGTFVEIEGSEEGIQLMTRALGRAPGDFILESYRRLFAEHRDKHGFNGTDMVFHEE
;
A
#
# COMPACT_ATOMS: atom_id res chain seq x y z
N MET A 1 -13.68 4.64 8.87
CA MET A 1 -12.53 4.69 9.80
C MET A 1 -11.52 5.68 9.23
N VAL A 2 -10.73 6.36 10.05
CA VAL A 2 -9.67 7.26 9.54
C VAL A 2 -8.36 6.51 9.57
N GLU A 3 -7.74 6.35 8.39
CA GLU A 3 -6.39 5.81 8.21
C GLU A 3 -5.38 6.96 8.31
N ARG A 4 -4.29 6.75 9.05
CA ARG A 4 -3.14 7.64 9.08
C ARG A 4 -1.89 6.81 8.85
N GLU A 5 -1.12 7.13 7.81
CA GLU A 5 0.07 6.38 7.44
C GLU A 5 1.21 7.29 6.95
N VAL A 6 2.44 6.79 7.07
CA VAL A 6 3.62 7.26 6.36
C VAL A 6 4.31 6.08 5.69
N LYS A 7 5.07 6.36 4.64
CA LYS A 7 5.89 5.37 3.93
C LYS A 7 7.34 5.81 3.94
N LEU A 8 8.25 4.87 4.12
CA LEU A 8 9.70 5.06 4.14
C LEU A 8 10.33 4.12 3.11
N ARG A 9 11.41 4.55 2.45
CA ARG A 9 12.19 3.69 1.54
C ARG A 9 13.36 3.05 2.27
N PHE A 10 13.61 1.78 1.97
CA PHE A 10 14.77 1.00 2.42
C PHE A 10 15.52 0.43 1.21
N HIS A 11 16.80 0.07 1.40
CA HIS A 11 17.60 -0.51 0.32
C HIS A 11 17.25 -1.97 0.04
N SER A 12 16.91 -2.72 1.09
CA SER A 12 16.53 -4.13 0.96
C SER A 12 15.51 -4.54 2.03
N PRO A 13 14.77 -5.64 1.80
CA PRO A 13 13.87 -6.21 2.81
C PRO A 13 14.62 -6.63 4.09
N GLU A 14 15.86 -7.10 3.98
CA GLU A 14 16.69 -7.54 5.11
C GLU A 14 17.07 -6.36 6.01
N GLU A 15 17.46 -5.22 5.40
CA GLU A 15 17.74 -3.99 6.14
C GLU A 15 16.48 -3.51 6.86
N ALA A 16 15.35 -3.45 6.18
CA ALA A 16 14.09 -3.02 6.75
C ALA A 16 13.65 -3.92 7.92
N ARG A 17 13.71 -5.24 7.74
CA ARG A 17 13.34 -6.22 8.78
C ARG A 17 14.24 -6.07 10.01
N THR A 18 15.53 -5.93 9.80
CA THR A 18 16.50 -5.74 10.90
C THR A 18 16.20 -4.46 11.67
N ALA A 19 15.94 -3.36 10.98
CA ALA A 19 15.60 -2.09 11.61
C ALA A 19 14.28 -2.15 12.38
N ILE A 20 13.23 -2.76 11.82
CA ILE A 20 11.92 -2.94 12.46
C ILE A 20 12.04 -3.73 13.76
N LEU A 21 12.76 -4.85 13.73
CA LEU A 21 12.96 -5.68 14.92
C LEU A 21 13.83 -4.99 15.98
N ALA A 22 14.88 -4.27 15.57
CA ALA A 22 15.71 -3.47 16.47
C ALA A 22 14.96 -2.31 17.11
N ALA A 23 13.94 -1.77 16.44
CA ALA A 23 13.02 -0.76 16.98
C ALA A 23 12.00 -1.33 18.00
N GLY A 24 12.04 -2.64 18.29
CA GLY A 24 11.20 -3.30 19.28
C GLY A 24 9.85 -3.80 18.77
N ALA A 25 9.60 -3.75 17.48
CA ALA A 25 8.37 -4.30 16.91
C ALA A 25 8.37 -5.84 16.92
N THR A 26 7.20 -6.44 17.06
CA THR A 26 7.01 -7.89 17.07
C THR A 26 6.33 -8.36 15.79
N PRO A 27 6.71 -9.53 15.22
CA PRO A 27 6.04 -10.09 14.05
C PRO A 27 4.55 -10.31 14.29
N LEU A 28 3.70 -9.83 13.36
CA LEU A 28 2.25 -9.96 13.40
C LEU A 28 1.74 -10.92 12.32
N ARG A 29 2.19 -10.75 11.08
CA ARG A 29 1.84 -11.64 9.95
C ARG A 29 3.05 -11.86 9.06
N SER A 30 3.27 -13.12 8.68
CA SER A 30 4.39 -13.52 7.84
C SER A 30 4.28 -12.96 6.41
N ARG A 31 5.41 -13.02 5.71
CA ARG A 31 5.55 -12.63 4.30
C ARG A 31 4.54 -13.37 3.43
N ARG A 32 3.76 -12.61 2.66
CA ARG A 32 2.75 -13.13 1.74
C ARG A 32 2.60 -12.24 0.53
N LEU A 33 2.27 -12.85 -0.60
CA LEU A 33 1.92 -12.10 -1.80
C LEU A 33 0.55 -11.42 -1.59
N GLN A 34 0.48 -10.17 -1.98
CA GLN A 34 -0.76 -9.40 -2.13
C GLN A 34 -0.86 -8.94 -3.58
N GLU A 35 -1.98 -9.25 -4.21
CA GLU A 35 -2.34 -8.85 -5.56
C GLU A 35 -3.47 -7.84 -5.46
N ASP A 36 -3.21 -6.63 -5.93
CA ASP A 36 -4.14 -5.52 -5.84
C ASP A 36 -4.64 -5.09 -7.23
N ALA A 37 -5.95 -5.01 -7.38
CA ALA A 37 -6.61 -4.44 -8.55
C ALA A 37 -7.33 -3.15 -8.16
N LEU A 38 -6.90 -2.02 -8.72
CA LEU A 38 -7.60 -0.75 -8.59
C LEU A 38 -8.67 -0.64 -9.66
N LEU A 39 -9.88 -0.30 -9.25
CA LEU A 39 -11.04 -0.15 -10.11
C LEU A 39 -11.38 1.32 -10.30
N ASP A 40 -11.76 1.68 -11.52
CA ASP A 40 -12.23 3.02 -11.85
C ASP A 40 -13.18 2.96 -13.05
N THR A 41 -13.88 4.05 -13.32
CA THR A 41 -14.62 4.23 -14.57
C THR A 41 -13.64 4.48 -15.73
N GLU A 42 -14.11 4.33 -16.98
CA GLU A 42 -13.31 4.59 -18.17
C GLU A 42 -12.71 6.01 -18.17
N ASP A 43 -13.45 6.98 -17.65
CA ASP A 43 -13.04 8.38 -17.54
C ASP A 43 -12.29 8.72 -16.24
N GLU A 44 -11.85 7.69 -15.47
CA GLU A 44 -11.08 7.83 -14.22
C GLU A 44 -11.76 8.71 -13.15
N ALA A 45 -13.09 8.58 -12.97
CA ALA A 45 -13.86 9.42 -12.07
C ALA A 45 -13.41 9.33 -10.61
N LEU A 46 -13.08 8.13 -10.12
CA LEU A 46 -12.59 7.96 -8.74
C LEU A 46 -11.21 8.60 -8.57
N ARG A 47 -10.32 8.41 -9.52
CA ARG A 47 -8.98 9.03 -9.51
C ARG A 47 -9.04 10.54 -9.51
N ARG A 48 -9.93 11.14 -10.34
CA ARG A 48 -10.14 12.60 -10.36
C ARG A 48 -10.64 13.13 -9.02
N GLN A 49 -11.45 12.33 -8.31
CA GLN A 49 -11.92 12.62 -6.96
C GLN A 49 -10.88 12.27 -5.87
N ARG A 50 -9.69 11.78 -6.25
CA ARG A 50 -8.63 11.29 -5.35
C ARG A 50 -9.08 10.13 -4.46
N CYS A 51 -10.08 9.39 -4.91
CA CYS A 51 -10.57 8.17 -4.26
C CYS A 51 -9.91 6.93 -4.87
N VAL A 52 -9.93 5.84 -4.11
CA VAL A 52 -9.43 4.54 -4.55
C VAL A 52 -10.48 3.48 -4.22
N LEU A 53 -10.85 2.67 -5.19
CA LEU A 53 -11.58 1.42 -4.99
C LEU A 53 -10.63 0.27 -5.36
N ARG A 54 -10.42 -0.65 -4.42
CA ARG A 54 -9.43 -1.73 -4.55
C ARG A 54 -10.03 -3.07 -4.18
N ILE A 55 -9.78 -4.08 -5.00
CA ILE A 55 -9.91 -5.47 -4.62
C ILE A 55 -8.49 -5.99 -4.39
N ARG A 56 -8.25 -6.55 -3.20
CA ARG A 56 -6.99 -7.22 -2.83
C ARG A 56 -7.24 -8.70 -2.70
N THR A 57 -6.38 -9.50 -3.30
CA THR A 57 -6.31 -10.94 -3.10
C THR A 57 -5.02 -11.28 -2.36
N GLU A 58 -5.14 -12.08 -1.32
CA GLU A 58 -4.00 -12.67 -0.59
C GLU A 58 -4.35 -14.11 -0.20
N PRO A 59 -3.39 -14.95 0.21
CA PRO A 59 -3.67 -16.34 0.55
C PRO A 59 -4.82 -16.49 1.55
N GLY A 60 -5.89 -17.14 1.12
CA GLY A 60 -7.05 -17.47 1.94
C GLY A 60 -8.11 -16.38 2.09
N LYS A 61 -7.94 -15.18 1.50
CA LYS A 61 -8.99 -14.15 1.53
C LYS A 61 -8.90 -13.11 0.44
N SER A 62 -10.02 -12.47 0.18
CA SER A 62 -10.10 -11.25 -0.63
C SER A 62 -10.70 -10.11 0.19
N LEU A 63 -10.27 -8.89 -0.11
CA LEU A 63 -10.69 -7.66 0.56
C LEU A 63 -11.19 -6.64 -0.46
N LEU A 64 -12.28 -5.97 -0.13
CA LEU A 64 -12.72 -4.77 -0.83
C LEU A 64 -12.38 -3.56 0.04
N THR A 65 -11.67 -2.60 -0.52
CA THR A 65 -11.29 -1.36 0.17
C THR A 65 -11.74 -0.15 -0.64
N PHE A 66 -12.41 0.78 0.00
CA PHE A 66 -12.61 2.13 -0.52
C PHE A 66 -11.80 3.12 0.32
N LYS A 67 -11.05 3.99 -0.35
CA LYS A 67 -10.27 5.05 0.30
C LYS A 67 -10.69 6.40 -0.26
N GLY A 68 -11.05 7.32 0.63
CA GLY A 68 -11.41 8.69 0.30
C GLY A 68 -10.19 9.56 -0.08
N PRO A 69 -10.42 10.83 -0.40
CA PRO A 69 -9.35 11.77 -0.74
C PRO A 69 -8.43 12.02 0.46
N VAL A 70 -7.13 12.10 0.17
CA VAL A 70 -6.11 12.41 1.19
C VAL A 70 -6.29 13.84 1.67
N GLN A 71 -6.30 14.02 3.00
CA GLN A 71 -6.32 15.34 3.64
C GLN A 71 -4.93 15.99 3.55
N PRO A 72 -4.85 17.32 3.43
CA PRO A 72 -3.58 18.03 3.48
C PRO A 72 -2.86 17.81 4.82
N GLY A 73 -1.56 17.52 4.80
CA GLY A 73 -0.79 17.29 6.01
C GLY A 73 0.60 16.71 5.74
N THR A 74 1.35 16.50 6.80
CA THR A 74 2.69 15.87 6.78
C THR A 74 2.63 14.35 6.75
N MET A 75 1.47 13.78 7.05
CA MET A 75 1.17 12.36 6.97
C MET A 75 -0.03 12.16 6.04
N LYS A 76 -0.15 10.99 5.47
CA LYS A 76 -1.29 10.65 4.64
C LYS A 76 -2.46 10.25 5.53
N VAL A 77 -3.49 11.08 5.55
CA VAL A 77 -4.70 10.89 6.35
C VAL A 77 -5.92 10.89 5.45
N ARG A 78 -6.77 9.88 5.57
CA ARG A 78 -8.00 9.75 4.78
C ARG A 78 -9.00 8.79 5.40
N GLU A 79 -10.24 8.87 4.97
CA GLU A 79 -11.25 7.84 5.29
C GLU A 79 -10.95 6.54 4.55
N GLU A 80 -11.11 5.44 5.26
CA GLU A 80 -11.01 4.09 4.71
C GLU A 80 -12.15 3.21 5.19
N TYR A 81 -12.71 2.44 4.26
CA TYR A 81 -13.70 1.40 4.51
C TYR A 81 -13.20 0.10 3.88
N GLU A 82 -12.95 -0.90 4.70
CA GLU A 82 -12.47 -2.21 4.24
C GLU A 82 -13.35 -3.33 4.79
N THR A 83 -13.61 -4.33 3.94
CA THR A 83 -14.35 -5.53 4.32
C THR A 83 -13.82 -6.76 3.62
N VAL A 84 -13.92 -7.91 4.30
CA VAL A 84 -13.63 -9.21 3.68
C VAL A 84 -14.74 -9.57 2.72
N ILE A 85 -14.40 -10.06 1.56
CA ILE A 85 -15.33 -10.54 0.54
C ILE A 85 -15.08 -12.03 0.23
N GLY A 86 -16.14 -12.75 -0.13
CA GLY A 86 -16.05 -14.18 -0.36
C GLY A 86 -15.25 -14.55 -1.61
N ASP A 87 -15.40 -13.78 -2.69
CA ASP A 87 -14.73 -14.02 -3.97
C ASP A 87 -14.44 -12.69 -4.69
N GLY A 88 -13.15 -12.38 -4.79
CA GLY A 88 -12.68 -11.13 -5.41
C GLY A 88 -12.90 -11.09 -6.92
N ASP A 89 -12.79 -12.23 -7.60
CA ASP A 89 -12.98 -12.31 -9.05
C ASP A 89 -14.45 -12.16 -9.44
N ILE A 90 -15.36 -12.78 -8.69
CA ILE A 90 -16.79 -12.59 -8.90
C ILE A 90 -17.17 -11.12 -8.67
N LEU A 91 -16.70 -10.53 -7.56
CA LEU A 91 -17.00 -9.13 -7.27
C LEU A 91 -16.43 -8.19 -8.34
N ARG A 92 -15.23 -8.44 -8.85
CA ARG A 92 -14.65 -7.68 -9.97
C ARG A 92 -15.55 -7.73 -11.21
N ARG A 93 -16.06 -8.91 -11.58
CA ARG A 93 -17.01 -9.07 -12.70
C ARG A 93 -18.32 -8.31 -12.48
N VAL A 94 -18.81 -8.27 -11.24
CA VAL A 94 -20.00 -7.46 -10.90
C VAL A 94 -19.72 -5.98 -11.14
N PHE A 95 -18.56 -5.47 -10.69
CA PHE A 95 -18.17 -4.09 -10.92
C PHE A 95 -17.96 -3.75 -12.39
N GLU A 96 -17.46 -4.69 -13.20
CA GLU A 96 -17.35 -4.54 -14.65
C GLU A 96 -18.74 -4.35 -15.30
N GLN A 97 -19.78 -5.09 -14.85
CA GLN A 97 -21.16 -4.87 -15.31
C GLN A 97 -21.74 -3.52 -14.88
N LEU A 98 -21.20 -2.92 -13.82
CA LEU A 98 -21.59 -1.59 -13.34
C LEU A 98 -20.76 -0.45 -13.96
N GLY A 99 -19.91 -0.75 -14.96
CA GLY A 99 -19.12 0.24 -15.68
C GLY A 99 -17.78 0.59 -15.05
N LEU A 100 -17.34 -0.17 -14.06
CA LEU A 100 -15.99 -0.05 -13.51
C LEU A 100 -15.06 -1.04 -14.24
N GLN A 101 -13.80 -0.66 -14.38
CA GLN A 101 -12.78 -1.51 -14.98
C GLN A 101 -11.50 -1.48 -14.16
N VAL A 102 -10.63 -2.49 -14.32
CA VAL A 102 -9.30 -2.47 -13.70
C VAL A 102 -8.46 -1.39 -14.37
N SER A 103 -8.10 -0.37 -13.62
CA SER A 103 -7.31 0.78 -14.09
C SER A 103 -5.82 0.66 -13.76
N PHE A 104 -5.46 -0.21 -12.83
CA PHE A 104 -4.08 -0.48 -12.44
C PHE A 104 -4.00 -1.73 -11.58
N ARG A 105 -3.02 -2.59 -11.82
CA ARG A 105 -2.69 -3.73 -10.96
C ARG A 105 -1.34 -3.52 -10.33
N TYR A 106 -1.18 -4.03 -9.10
CA TYR A 106 0.13 -4.09 -8.48
C TYR A 106 0.25 -5.26 -7.53
N GLU A 107 1.46 -5.74 -7.41
CA GLU A 107 1.82 -6.84 -6.53
C GLU A 107 2.87 -6.38 -5.54
N LYS A 108 2.85 -6.98 -4.37
CA LYS A 108 3.88 -6.84 -3.36
C LYS A 108 3.92 -8.07 -2.46
N TYR A 109 5.08 -8.38 -1.95
CA TYR A 109 5.17 -9.23 -0.77
C TYR A 109 5.11 -8.36 0.47
N ARG A 110 4.20 -8.68 1.40
CA ARG A 110 4.02 -7.94 2.65
C ARG A 110 4.28 -8.82 3.86
N GLU A 111 5.09 -8.30 4.79
CA GLU A 111 5.18 -8.75 6.17
C GLU A 111 4.59 -7.69 7.08
N GLU A 112 3.98 -8.07 8.20
CA GLU A 112 3.43 -7.11 9.16
C GLU A 112 4.00 -7.34 10.55
N TYR A 113 4.18 -6.23 11.26
CA TYR A 113 4.70 -6.15 12.62
C TYR A 113 3.80 -5.22 13.43
N ALA A 114 3.79 -5.41 14.75
CA ALA A 114 3.07 -4.57 15.69
C ALA A 114 4.03 -3.96 16.70
N ALA A 115 3.83 -2.70 17.05
CA ALA A 115 4.49 -2.03 18.14
C ALA A 115 3.52 -0.99 18.76
N GLU A 116 3.19 -1.19 20.05
CA GLU A 116 2.24 -0.35 20.78
C GLU A 116 0.94 -0.09 19.98
N ASP A 117 0.75 1.15 19.50
CA ASP A 117 -0.45 1.58 18.77
C ASP A 117 -0.23 1.74 17.26
N VAL A 118 0.86 1.16 16.72
CA VAL A 118 1.15 1.17 15.28
C VAL A 118 1.25 -0.24 14.71
N THR A 119 0.79 -0.37 13.47
CA THR A 119 1.09 -1.48 12.59
C THR A 119 2.16 -1.05 11.59
N ILE A 120 3.16 -1.91 11.41
CA ILE A 120 4.27 -1.67 10.49
C ILE A 120 4.19 -2.72 9.39
N ALA A 121 4.14 -2.29 8.15
CA ALA A 121 4.14 -3.18 6.99
C ALA A 121 5.45 -3.03 6.21
N LEU A 122 6.20 -4.12 6.08
CA LEU A 122 7.34 -4.24 5.18
C LEU A 122 6.85 -4.73 3.83
N ASP A 123 6.96 -3.89 2.82
CA ASP A 123 6.54 -4.14 1.44
C ASP A 123 7.73 -4.28 0.50
N GLU A 124 7.88 -5.46 -0.08
CA GLU A 124 8.76 -5.71 -1.22
C GLU A 124 7.94 -5.54 -2.49
N THR A 125 8.34 -4.64 -3.37
CA THR A 125 7.63 -4.32 -4.62
C THR A 125 8.59 -4.37 -5.81
N PRO A 126 8.08 -4.47 -7.05
CA PRO A 126 8.92 -4.38 -8.26
C PRO A 126 9.73 -3.08 -8.37
N VAL A 127 9.35 -2.02 -7.63
CA VAL A 127 10.02 -0.71 -7.68
C VAL A 127 10.82 -0.38 -6.42
N GLY A 128 10.98 -1.34 -5.53
CA GLY A 128 11.81 -1.22 -4.33
C GLY A 128 11.13 -1.68 -3.05
N THR A 129 11.86 -1.50 -1.95
CA THR A 129 11.43 -1.90 -0.61
C THR A 129 10.93 -0.69 0.16
N PHE A 130 9.77 -0.84 0.78
CA PHE A 130 9.13 0.20 1.57
C PHE A 130 8.67 -0.32 2.92
N VAL A 131 8.63 0.59 3.90
CA VAL A 131 8.01 0.35 5.19
C VAL A 131 6.88 1.36 5.36
N GLU A 132 5.66 0.87 5.50
CA GLU A 132 4.48 1.67 5.86
C GLU A 132 4.26 1.57 7.37
N ILE A 133 3.99 2.69 8.02
CA ILE A 133 3.67 2.76 9.46
C ILE A 133 2.30 3.40 9.55
N GLU A 134 1.34 2.68 10.11
CA GLU A 134 -0.04 3.11 10.28
C GLU A 134 -0.42 3.10 11.77
N GLY A 135 -1.12 4.14 12.24
CA GLY A 135 -1.60 4.24 13.61
C GLY A 135 -1.84 5.66 14.09
N SER A 136 -1.62 5.90 15.38
CA SER A 136 -1.68 7.26 15.94
C SER A 136 -0.54 8.13 15.42
N GLU A 137 -0.75 9.43 15.39
CA GLU A 137 0.30 10.37 14.97
C GLU A 137 1.55 10.27 15.86
N GLU A 138 1.35 10.13 17.17
CA GLU A 138 2.44 9.99 18.15
C GLU A 138 3.20 8.67 17.92
N GLY A 139 2.49 7.54 17.76
CA GLY A 139 3.09 6.24 17.49
C GLY A 139 3.89 6.22 16.20
N ILE A 140 3.35 6.81 15.12
CA ILE A 140 4.07 6.94 13.84
C ILE A 140 5.36 7.75 14.03
N GLN A 141 5.33 8.88 14.76
CA GLN A 141 6.50 9.70 15.00
C GLN A 141 7.54 8.97 15.86
N LEU A 142 7.11 8.22 16.88
CA LEU A 142 8.00 7.44 17.75
C LEU A 142 8.68 6.32 16.95
N MET A 143 7.91 5.53 16.20
CA MET A 143 8.44 4.44 15.38
C MET A 143 9.36 4.96 14.29
N THR A 144 9.02 6.06 13.61
CA THR A 144 9.87 6.69 12.61
C THR A 144 11.25 7.08 13.18
N ARG A 145 11.27 7.68 14.37
CA ARG A 145 12.55 8.01 15.06
C ARG A 145 13.33 6.76 15.45
N ALA A 146 12.64 5.72 15.94
CA ALA A 146 13.28 4.45 16.28
C ALA A 146 13.92 3.76 15.08
N LEU A 147 13.34 3.96 13.88
CA LEU A 147 13.92 3.52 12.59
C LEU A 147 15.04 4.43 12.07
N GLY A 148 15.45 5.46 12.82
CA GLY A 148 16.48 6.41 12.41
C GLY A 148 16.06 7.32 11.25
N ARG A 149 14.75 7.60 11.11
CA ARG A 149 14.16 8.40 10.04
C ARG A 149 13.54 9.68 10.57
N ALA A 150 13.34 10.64 9.69
CA ALA A 150 12.77 11.96 9.99
C ALA A 150 11.60 12.28 9.05
N PRO A 151 10.77 13.28 9.34
CA PRO A 151 9.65 13.66 8.48
C PRO A 151 10.03 13.99 7.02
N GLY A 152 11.27 14.42 6.77
CA GLY A 152 11.80 14.64 5.43
C GLY A 152 11.98 13.37 4.58
N ASP A 153 11.95 12.19 5.23
CA ASP A 153 12.05 10.89 4.56
C ASP A 153 10.67 10.31 4.18
N PHE A 154 9.58 11.00 4.54
CA PHE A 154 8.23 10.52 4.30
C PHE A 154 7.87 10.56 2.82
N ILE A 155 7.40 9.44 2.32
CA ILE A 155 6.86 9.27 0.97
C ILE A 155 5.34 9.22 1.11
N LEU A 156 4.65 10.22 0.56
CA LEU A 156 3.20 10.30 0.59
C LEU A 156 2.55 9.76 -0.69
N GLU A 157 3.37 9.48 -1.70
CA GLU A 157 2.96 8.96 -3.00
C GLU A 157 2.40 7.54 -2.89
N SER A 158 1.39 7.27 -3.74
CA SER A 158 0.85 5.92 -3.92
C SER A 158 1.84 5.04 -4.70
N TYR A 159 1.71 3.71 -4.59
CA TYR A 159 2.48 2.76 -5.41
C TYR A 159 2.29 3.00 -6.91
N ARG A 160 1.08 3.37 -7.37
CA ARG A 160 0.83 3.77 -8.77
C ARG A 160 1.71 4.96 -9.19
N ARG A 161 1.88 5.96 -8.31
CA ARG A 161 2.73 7.12 -8.61
C ARG A 161 4.21 6.76 -8.61
N LEU A 162 4.66 5.99 -7.61
CA LEU A 162 6.04 5.49 -7.53
C LEU A 162 6.40 4.63 -8.74
N PHE A 163 5.47 3.79 -9.19
CA PHE A 163 5.66 3.00 -10.41
C PHE A 163 5.77 3.87 -11.66
N ALA A 164 4.90 4.88 -11.81
CA ALA A 164 4.98 5.81 -12.94
C ALA A 164 6.33 6.52 -13.00
N GLU A 165 6.84 7.01 -11.87
CA GLU A 165 8.16 7.64 -11.76
C GLU A 165 9.31 6.67 -12.07
N HIS A 166 9.21 5.44 -11.57
CA HIS A 166 10.19 4.38 -11.87
C HIS A 166 10.20 4.05 -13.37
N ARG A 167 9.03 3.87 -13.96
CA ARG A 167 8.85 3.60 -15.39
C ARG A 167 9.47 4.70 -16.25
N ASP A 168 9.15 5.96 -15.94
CA ASP A 168 9.62 7.12 -16.70
C ASP A 168 11.14 7.26 -16.61
N LYS A 169 11.74 6.93 -15.44
CA LYS A 169 13.18 6.97 -15.21
C LYS A 169 13.94 5.85 -15.93
N HIS A 170 13.36 4.66 -16.04
CA HIS A 170 14.05 3.46 -16.55
C HIS A 170 13.58 3.04 -17.96
N GLY A 171 12.67 3.77 -18.59
CA GLY A 171 12.18 3.47 -19.94
C GLY A 171 11.35 2.19 -20.02
N PHE A 172 10.72 1.78 -18.94
CA PHE A 172 9.90 0.57 -18.89
C PHE A 172 8.50 0.84 -19.48
N ASN A 173 7.99 -0.10 -20.31
CA ASN A 173 6.71 0.08 -21.02
C ASN A 173 5.51 -0.62 -20.36
N GLY A 174 5.65 -1.18 -19.16
CA GLY A 174 4.55 -1.83 -18.45
C GLY A 174 3.50 -0.84 -17.95
N THR A 175 2.25 -1.29 -17.88
CA THR A 175 1.11 -0.52 -17.33
C THR A 175 0.86 -0.84 -15.86
N ASP A 176 1.26 -2.03 -15.42
CA ASP A 176 1.02 -2.60 -14.10
C ASP A 176 2.34 -2.86 -13.36
N MET A 177 2.32 -2.70 -12.04
CA MET A 177 3.47 -2.95 -11.17
C MET A 177 3.40 -4.38 -10.62
N VAL A 178 3.74 -5.35 -11.44
CA VAL A 178 3.71 -6.77 -11.09
C VAL A 178 5.12 -7.37 -11.16
N PHE A 179 5.34 -8.43 -10.38
CA PHE A 179 6.57 -9.19 -10.51
C PHE A 179 6.53 -9.95 -11.85
N HIS A 180 7.58 -9.86 -12.63
CA HIS A 180 7.72 -10.68 -13.82
C HIS A 180 8.25 -12.06 -13.39
N GLU A 181 7.63 -13.13 -13.87
CA GLU A 181 8.25 -14.44 -13.83
C GLU A 181 9.46 -14.41 -14.79
N GLU A 182 10.66 -14.71 -14.26
CA GLU A 182 11.85 -14.93 -15.09
C GLU A 182 11.78 -16.27 -15.82
#